data_797840a13f7938e5d2f3263ec60bfa78
#
_entry.id   797840a13f7938e5d2f3263ec60bfa78
#
_cell.length_a   1.000
_cell.length_b   1.000
_cell.length_c   1.000
_cell.angle_alpha   90.00
_cell.angle_beta   90.00
_cell.angle_gamma   90.00
#
_symmetry.space_group_name_H-M   'P 1'
#
loop_
_entity.id
_entity.type
_entity.pdbx_description
1 polymer ?
#
loop_
_entity_poly.entity_id
_entity_poly.type
_entity_poly.pdbx_seq_one_letter_code
_entity_poly.pdbx_strand_id
1 'polypeptide(L)'
;MNKWRKVLVAWSETDEHKLQVARARDTVRRALEKCKQPYVAFSGGKDSTCVLHLVLEQAPETMVLHWDYGPYYIPREIEQEFIDHAKAIGARNLRVETSAEYERLGRKAINVLGREYLGKLVPKLRDEEGYDLVFLGLRAEESVKRRLKTEGSIWREKKMLNCAPIRDWSWRDVWAYIFAHDLPYASVYDLYAPVVGIQNLRLTTFFDPEFDKFGSPNLDGILMWRHRHLDPGD
;
A
#
# COMPACT_ATOMS: atom_id res chain seq x y z
N MET A 1 -16.21 7.28 -8.63
CA MET A 1 -16.00 5.81 -8.86
C MET A 1 -17.25 5.08 -9.37
N ASN A 2 -18.48 5.49 -9.04
CA ASN A 2 -19.74 4.76 -9.37
C ASN A 2 -19.90 4.37 -10.85
N LYS A 3 -19.51 5.22 -11.80
CA LYS A 3 -19.61 4.90 -13.25
C LYS A 3 -18.74 3.70 -13.68
N TRP A 4 -17.65 3.42 -12.96
CA TRP A 4 -16.73 2.34 -13.27
C TRP A 4 -17.09 1.03 -12.56
N ARG A 5 -17.83 1.13 -11.43
CA ARG A 5 -18.15 -0.02 -10.59
C ARG A 5 -18.80 -1.17 -11.35
N LYS A 6 -19.82 -0.88 -12.18
CA LYS A 6 -20.53 -1.92 -12.96
C LYS A 6 -19.57 -2.69 -13.89
N VAL A 7 -18.71 -1.99 -14.61
CA VAL A 7 -17.77 -2.60 -15.56
C VAL A 7 -16.72 -3.43 -14.82
N LEU A 8 -16.22 -2.93 -13.71
CA LEU A 8 -15.17 -3.60 -12.93
C LEU A 8 -15.70 -4.80 -12.13
N VAL A 9 -16.95 -4.73 -11.66
CA VAL A 9 -17.62 -5.91 -11.09
C VAL A 9 -17.85 -6.98 -12.17
N ALA A 10 -18.23 -6.59 -13.39
CA ALA A 10 -18.31 -7.54 -14.49
C ALA A 10 -16.94 -8.15 -14.84
N TRP A 11 -15.86 -7.37 -14.74
CA TRP A 11 -14.49 -7.88 -14.92
C TRP A 11 -14.14 -8.91 -13.84
N SER A 12 -14.57 -8.71 -12.60
CA SER A 12 -14.30 -9.67 -11.51
C SER A 12 -14.90 -11.07 -11.74
N GLU A 13 -15.92 -11.17 -12.59
CA GLU A 13 -16.56 -12.44 -12.94
C GLU A 13 -15.83 -13.21 -14.05
N THR A 14 -14.85 -12.60 -14.71
CA THR A 14 -14.08 -13.27 -15.79
C THR A 14 -13.16 -14.34 -15.24
N ASP A 15 -12.91 -15.38 -16.01
CA ASP A 15 -11.97 -16.45 -15.66
C ASP A 15 -10.55 -15.92 -15.49
N GLU A 16 -10.17 -14.90 -16.28
CA GLU A 16 -8.88 -14.24 -16.18
C GLU A 16 -8.68 -13.62 -14.79
N HIS A 17 -9.64 -12.82 -14.33
CA HIS A 17 -9.57 -12.20 -13.00
C HIS A 17 -9.59 -13.25 -11.88
N LYS A 18 -10.49 -14.23 -11.96
CA LYS A 18 -10.58 -15.33 -10.99
C LYS A 18 -9.27 -16.11 -10.87
N LEU A 19 -8.59 -16.33 -11.98
CA LEU A 19 -7.27 -16.96 -12.01
C LEU A 19 -6.22 -16.09 -11.33
N GLN A 20 -6.21 -14.78 -11.56
CA GLN A 20 -5.30 -13.84 -10.88
C GLN A 20 -5.52 -13.85 -9.36
N VAL A 21 -6.76 -13.83 -8.91
CA VAL A 21 -7.08 -13.90 -7.47
C VAL A 21 -6.63 -15.24 -6.87
N ALA A 22 -6.87 -16.36 -7.54
CA ALA A 22 -6.42 -17.68 -7.10
C ALA A 22 -4.90 -17.76 -6.96
N ARG A 23 -4.16 -17.20 -7.94
CA ARG A 23 -2.69 -17.12 -7.91
C ARG A 23 -2.19 -16.25 -6.76
N ALA A 24 -2.85 -15.11 -6.50
CA ALA A 24 -2.49 -14.24 -5.39
C ALA A 24 -2.69 -14.95 -4.04
N ARG A 25 -3.82 -15.63 -3.84
CA ARG A 25 -4.10 -16.45 -2.65
C ARG A 25 -3.07 -17.57 -2.45
N ASP A 26 -2.72 -18.28 -3.52
CA ASP A 26 -1.67 -19.31 -3.46
C ASP A 26 -0.30 -18.72 -3.11
N THR A 27 0.02 -17.54 -3.64
CA THR A 27 1.26 -16.83 -3.31
C THR A 27 1.33 -16.44 -1.84
N VAL A 28 0.22 -15.94 -1.27
CA VAL A 28 0.12 -15.65 0.18
C VAL A 28 0.34 -16.94 0.99
N ARG A 29 -0.37 -18.02 0.67
CA ARG A 29 -0.24 -19.32 1.35
C ARG A 29 1.21 -19.80 1.35
N ARG A 30 1.86 -19.84 0.17
CA ARG A 30 3.28 -20.27 0.04
C ARG A 30 4.26 -19.37 0.79
N ALA A 31 3.95 -18.08 0.93
CA ALA A 31 4.77 -17.16 1.70
C ALA A 31 4.63 -17.43 3.21
N LEU A 32 3.40 -17.63 3.68
CA LEU A 32 3.10 -17.96 5.09
C LEU A 32 3.75 -19.27 5.53
N GLU A 33 3.82 -20.29 4.65
CA GLU A 33 4.50 -21.56 4.93
C GLU A 33 6.03 -21.41 5.12
N LYS A 34 6.62 -20.29 4.67
CA LYS A 34 8.07 -20.04 4.70
C LYS A 34 8.51 -19.07 5.80
N CYS A 35 7.59 -18.59 6.60
CA CYS A 35 7.86 -17.59 7.64
C CYS A 35 7.35 -18.04 9.00
N LYS A 36 7.86 -17.38 10.04
CA LYS A 36 7.39 -17.55 11.42
C LYS A 36 6.55 -16.38 11.88
N GLN A 37 6.95 -15.18 11.49
CA GLN A 37 6.33 -13.94 11.96
C GLN A 37 6.18 -12.95 10.80
N PRO A 38 5.06 -13.02 10.06
CA PRO A 38 4.76 -12.10 8.95
C PRO A 38 4.19 -10.77 9.42
N TYR A 39 4.32 -9.74 8.57
CA TYR A 39 3.51 -8.54 8.67
C TYR A 39 3.08 -8.02 7.29
N VAL A 40 2.02 -7.20 7.27
CA VAL A 40 1.56 -6.48 6.08
C VAL A 40 2.01 -5.04 6.17
N ALA A 41 2.72 -4.53 5.18
CA ALA A 41 3.00 -3.10 5.04
C ALA A 41 1.79 -2.42 4.36
N PHE A 42 0.97 -1.75 5.16
CA PHE A 42 -0.25 -1.09 4.71
C PHE A 42 -0.03 0.41 4.56
N SER A 43 -0.21 0.93 3.36
CA SER A 43 -0.01 2.35 3.03
C SER A 43 -1.31 3.15 2.87
N GLY A 44 -2.49 2.53 3.10
CA GLY A 44 -3.79 3.12 2.79
C GLY A 44 -4.15 3.12 1.30
N GLY A 45 -3.21 2.78 0.41
CA GLY A 45 -3.43 2.72 -1.02
C GLY A 45 -4.20 1.47 -1.47
N LYS A 46 -4.90 1.57 -2.61
CA LYS A 46 -5.73 0.49 -3.20
C LYS A 46 -5.02 -0.87 -3.31
N ASP A 47 -3.73 -0.83 -3.67
CA ASP A 47 -2.92 -2.05 -3.85
C ASP A 47 -2.62 -2.71 -2.51
N SER A 48 -2.23 -1.94 -1.49
CA SER A 48 -2.02 -2.45 -0.13
C SER A 48 -3.33 -2.90 0.53
N THR A 49 -4.47 -2.31 0.17
CA THR A 49 -5.81 -2.73 0.61
C THR A 49 -6.13 -4.14 0.12
N CYS A 50 -5.88 -4.45 -1.16
CA CYS A 50 -6.06 -5.81 -1.69
C CYS A 50 -5.14 -6.81 -0.99
N VAL A 51 -3.87 -6.46 -0.79
CA VAL A 51 -2.91 -7.34 -0.09
C VAL A 51 -3.32 -7.59 1.35
N LEU A 52 -3.74 -6.54 2.05
CA LEU A 52 -4.23 -6.65 3.43
C LEU A 52 -5.37 -7.66 3.52
N HIS A 53 -6.39 -7.52 2.67
CA HIS A 53 -7.54 -8.44 2.66
C HIS A 53 -7.10 -9.88 2.35
N LEU A 54 -6.30 -10.10 1.27
CA LEU A 54 -5.81 -11.43 0.89
C LEU A 54 -5.02 -12.13 2.00
N VAL A 55 -4.24 -11.37 2.78
CA VAL A 55 -3.44 -11.94 3.88
C VAL A 55 -4.33 -12.24 5.07
N LEU A 56 -5.22 -11.31 5.47
CA LEU A 56 -6.09 -11.51 6.63
C LEU A 56 -7.15 -12.60 6.42
N GLU A 57 -7.55 -12.89 5.17
CA GLU A 57 -8.38 -14.07 4.85
C GLU A 57 -7.71 -15.39 5.29
N GLN A 58 -6.38 -15.47 5.27
CA GLN A 58 -5.62 -16.70 5.55
C GLN A 58 -4.92 -16.68 6.91
N ALA A 59 -4.54 -15.49 7.40
CA ALA A 59 -3.83 -15.30 8.66
C ALA A 59 -4.34 -14.04 9.38
N PRO A 60 -5.52 -14.08 10.02
CA PRO A 60 -6.23 -12.92 10.56
C PRO A 60 -5.50 -12.20 11.70
N GLU A 61 -4.56 -12.86 12.37
CA GLU A 61 -3.76 -12.29 13.45
C GLU A 61 -2.44 -11.66 12.97
N THR A 62 -2.19 -11.64 11.64
CA THR A 62 -1.00 -11.01 11.07
C THR A 62 -0.94 -9.53 11.45
N MET A 63 0.23 -9.08 11.92
CA MET A 63 0.46 -7.67 12.23
C MET A 63 0.34 -6.82 10.98
N VAL A 64 -0.38 -5.72 11.07
CA VAL A 64 -0.55 -4.72 10.01
C VAL A 64 0.24 -3.49 10.43
N LEU A 65 1.29 -3.17 9.68
CA LEU A 65 2.10 -1.99 9.92
C LEU A 65 1.65 -0.86 9.01
N HIS A 66 1.23 0.23 9.62
CA HIS A 66 0.97 1.49 8.94
C HIS A 66 1.99 2.54 9.37
N TRP A 67 2.61 3.22 8.37
CA TRP A 67 3.53 4.31 8.62
C TRP A 67 2.84 5.64 8.37
N ASP A 68 2.57 6.37 9.43
CA ASP A 68 2.02 7.72 9.36
C ASP A 68 3.10 8.73 8.96
N TYR A 69 2.92 9.36 7.81
CA TYR A 69 3.83 10.38 7.30
C TYR A 69 3.66 11.75 7.97
N GLY A 70 2.69 11.89 8.87
CA GLY A 70 2.41 13.10 9.61
C GLY A 70 1.60 14.16 8.84
N PRO A 71 1.13 15.21 9.55
CA PRO A 71 0.14 16.16 9.06
C PRO A 71 0.59 17.03 7.88
N TYR A 72 1.90 17.12 7.62
CA TYR A 72 2.39 17.92 6.49
C TYR A 72 2.38 17.17 5.15
N TYR A 73 2.00 15.88 5.16
CA TYR A 73 1.99 15.03 3.98
C TYR A 73 0.62 14.53 3.63
N ILE A 74 -0.07 13.97 4.63
CA ILE A 74 -1.41 13.40 4.47
C ILE A 74 -2.32 14.14 5.42
N PRO A 75 -3.43 14.74 4.93
CA PRO A 75 -4.44 15.35 5.78
C PRO A 75 -4.89 14.35 6.85
N ARG A 76 -5.10 14.83 8.07
CA ARG A 76 -5.43 13.95 9.20
C ARG A 76 -6.71 13.15 9.01
N GLU A 77 -7.68 13.72 8.32
CA GLU A 77 -8.92 13.05 7.94
C GLU A 77 -8.67 11.87 6.98
N ILE A 78 -7.75 12.01 6.03
CA ILE A 78 -7.38 10.92 5.10
C ILE A 78 -6.54 9.86 5.82
N GLU A 79 -5.65 10.27 6.70
CA GLU A 79 -4.90 9.34 7.56
C GLU A 79 -5.84 8.52 8.44
N GLN A 80 -6.87 9.15 9.01
CA GLN A 80 -7.89 8.46 9.79
C GLN A 80 -8.69 7.47 8.93
N GLU A 81 -9.04 7.85 7.67
CA GLU A 81 -9.67 6.91 6.73
C GLU A 81 -8.82 5.64 6.56
N PHE A 82 -7.48 5.76 6.42
CA PHE A 82 -6.61 4.59 6.26
C PHE A 82 -6.68 3.67 7.47
N ILE A 83 -6.62 4.23 8.67
CA ILE A 83 -6.71 3.48 9.93
C ILE A 83 -8.06 2.77 10.04
N ASP A 84 -9.15 3.47 9.74
CA ASP A 84 -10.50 2.93 9.82
C ASP A 84 -10.74 1.86 8.76
N HIS A 85 -10.20 2.03 7.55
CA HIS A 85 -10.23 1.02 6.50
C HIS A 85 -9.48 -0.25 6.90
N ALA A 86 -8.29 -0.14 7.48
CA ALA A 86 -7.55 -1.30 7.95
C ALA A 86 -8.37 -2.10 8.97
N LYS A 87 -9.02 -1.40 9.94
CA LYS A 87 -9.90 -2.03 10.93
C LYS A 87 -11.14 -2.68 10.29
N ALA A 88 -11.76 -1.98 9.34
CA ALA A 88 -12.95 -2.48 8.63
C ALA A 88 -12.64 -3.73 7.79
N ILE A 89 -11.42 -3.86 7.26
CA ILE A 89 -10.94 -5.06 6.55
C ILE A 89 -10.66 -6.22 7.52
N GLY A 90 -10.52 -5.95 8.82
CA GLY A 90 -10.33 -6.97 9.84
C GLY A 90 -8.94 -6.95 10.49
N ALA A 91 -8.18 -5.88 10.38
CA ALA A 91 -6.88 -5.73 11.05
C ALA A 91 -7.05 -5.66 12.58
N ARG A 92 -6.85 -6.80 13.25
CA ARG A 92 -6.93 -6.92 14.72
C ARG A 92 -5.65 -6.47 15.40
N ASN A 93 -4.51 -6.67 14.74
CA ASN A 93 -3.17 -6.32 15.20
C ASN A 93 -2.61 -5.18 14.33
N LEU A 94 -3.25 -4.00 14.42
CA LEU A 94 -2.83 -2.80 13.70
C LEU A 94 -1.83 -2.00 14.53
N ARG A 95 -0.63 -1.80 13.99
CA ARG A 95 0.43 -0.97 14.53
C ARG A 95 0.63 0.26 13.65
N VAL A 96 0.41 1.42 14.22
CA VAL A 96 0.67 2.71 13.56
C VAL A 96 1.95 3.28 14.13
N GLU A 97 2.91 3.56 13.26
CA GLU A 97 4.21 4.14 13.62
C GLU A 97 4.42 5.44 12.86
N THR A 98 5.13 6.37 13.45
CA THR A 98 5.51 7.65 12.84
C THR A 98 6.95 7.99 13.15
N SER A 99 7.48 9.05 12.54
CA SER A 99 8.84 9.50 12.80
C SER A 99 8.94 10.27 14.12
N ALA A 100 9.84 9.84 15.01
CA ALA A 100 10.20 10.61 16.19
C ALA A 100 10.83 11.98 15.85
N GLU A 101 11.43 12.13 14.67
CA GLU A 101 12.01 13.39 14.19
C GLU A 101 10.94 14.40 13.76
N TYR A 102 9.71 13.95 13.60
CA TYR A 102 8.62 14.76 13.09
C TYR A 102 8.30 15.92 14.03
N GLU A 103 8.21 15.66 15.33
CA GLU A 103 7.97 16.68 16.35
C GLU A 103 9.11 17.73 16.41
N ARG A 104 10.34 17.27 16.16
CA ARG A 104 11.54 18.15 16.22
C ARG A 104 11.73 18.96 14.94
N LEU A 105 11.44 18.39 13.79
CA LEU A 105 11.79 18.97 12.47
C LEU A 105 10.58 19.61 11.75
N GLY A 106 9.36 19.29 12.17
CA GLY A 106 8.14 19.73 11.49
C GLY A 106 8.18 19.44 9.99
N ARG A 107 7.90 20.40 9.15
CA ARG A 107 7.94 20.27 7.68
C ARG A 107 9.30 19.78 7.14
N LYS A 108 10.39 20.05 7.81
CA LYS A 108 11.73 19.61 7.37
C LYS A 108 11.94 18.11 7.55
N ALA A 109 11.06 17.42 8.29
CA ALA A 109 11.10 15.98 8.47
C ALA A 109 10.98 15.20 7.16
N ILE A 110 10.46 15.82 6.10
CA ILE A 110 10.31 15.23 4.75
C ILE A 110 11.55 14.48 4.28
N ASN A 111 12.71 15.06 4.52
CA ASN A 111 13.97 14.51 4.05
C ASN A 111 14.46 13.29 4.87
N VAL A 112 13.83 13.01 6.02
CA VAL A 112 14.26 11.94 6.93
C VAL A 112 13.22 10.84 7.12
N LEU A 113 11.95 11.10 6.87
CA LEU A 113 10.86 10.14 7.10
C LEU A 113 11.11 8.77 6.45
N GLY A 114 11.56 8.77 5.18
CA GLY A 114 11.89 7.56 4.47
C GLY A 114 13.09 6.82 5.04
N ARG A 115 14.07 7.56 5.48
CA ARG A 115 15.27 6.98 6.11
C ARG A 115 14.94 6.34 7.44
N GLU A 116 14.00 6.89 8.21
CA GLU A 116 13.58 6.29 9.48
C GLU A 116 12.80 5.00 9.27
N TYR A 117 11.82 5.00 8.36
CA TYR A 117 11.09 3.79 8.03
C TYR A 117 12.02 2.65 7.57
N LEU A 118 12.78 2.89 6.49
CA LEU A 118 13.65 1.86 5.90
C LEU A 118 14.94 1.61 6.68
N GLY A 119 15.48 2.65 7.33
CA GLY A 119 16.78 2.60 8.01
C GLY A 119 16.72 2.28 9.50
N LYS A 120 15.59 2.49 10.15
CA LYS A 120 15.42 2.24 11.59
C LYS A 120 14.30 1.24 11.87
N LEU A 121 13.05 1.52 11.42
CA LEU A 121 11.91 0.70 11.77
C LEU A 121 11.97 -0.70 11.17
N VAL A 122 12.23 -0.83 9.86
CA VAL A 122 12.33 -2.13 9.20
C VAL A 122 13.46 -3.00 9.77
N PRO A 123 14.69 -2.47 10.01
CA PRO A 123 15.71 -3.21 10.74
C PRO A 123 15.30 -3.64 12.14
N LYS A 124 14.66 -2.77 12.91
CA LYS A 124 14.15 -3.09 14.26
C LYS A 124 13.16 -4.25 14.22
N LEU A 125 12.15 -4.19 13.33
CA LEU A 125 11.18 -5.28 13.16
C LEU A 125 11.87 -6.60 12.84
N ARG A 126 12.85 -6.58 11.94
CA ARG A 126 13.56 -7.78 11.50
C ARG A 126 14.54 -8.32 12.54
N ASP A 127 15.41 -7.48 13.08
CA ASP A 127 16.58 -7.91 13.86
C ASP A 127 16.29 -7.98 15.36
N GLU A 128 15.35 -7.17 15.88
CA GLU A 128 15.01 -7.10 17.30
C GLU A 128 13.68 -7.79 17.61
N GLU A 129 12.66 -7.60 16.76
CA GLU A 129 11.32 -8.10 16.99
C GLU A 129 11.03 -9.44 16.28
N GLY A 130 11.93 -9.90 15.39
CA GLY A 130 11.88 -11.25 14.78
C GLY A 130 10.94 -11.39 13.59
N TYR A 131 10.42 -10.29 13.02
CA TYR A 131 9.64 -10.36 11.78
C TYR A 131 10.50 -10.80 10.61
N ASP A 132 10.08 -11.85 9.90
CA ASP A 132 10.89 -12.50 8.85
C ASP A 132 10.25 -12.48 7.46
N LEU A 133 8.99 -11.98 7.35
CA LEU A 133 8.27 -11.79 6.09
C LEU A 133 7.49 -10.47 6.10
N VAL A 134 7.56 -9.72 4.98
CA VAL A 134 6.70 -8.57 4.69
C VAL A 134 5.87 -8.81 3.44
N PHE A 135 4.56 -8.57 3.53
CA PHE A 135 3.65 -8.48 2.38
C PHE A 135 3.56 -7.05 1.87
N LEU A 136 3.70 -6.88 0.55
CA LEU A 136 3.81 -5.58 -0.12
C LEU A 136 2.80 -5.45 -1.26
N GLY A 137 2.13 -4.31 -1.34
CA GLY A 137 1.24 -3.94 -2.45
C GLY A 137 2.01 -3.44 -3.68
N LEU A 138 2.91 -4.25 -4.22
CA LEU A 138 3.72 -3.90 -5.40
C LEU A 138 3.21 -4.64 -6.63
N ARG A 139 3.12 -3.91 -7.78
CA ARG A 139 2.74 -4.47 -9.08
C ARG A 139 3.81 -4.23 -10.13
N ALA A 140 4.03 -5.25 -10.98
CA ALA A 140 4.99 -5.17 -12.08
C ALA A 140 4.60 -4.13 -13.15
N GLU A 141 3.29 -3.84 -13.28
CA GLU A 141 2.76 -2.84 -14.20
C GLU A 141 3.22 -1.42 -13.88
N GLU A 142 3.52 -1.13 -12.62
CA GLU A 142 3.80 0.24 -12.16
C GLU A 142 5.13 0.80 -12.64
N SER A 143 6.15 -0.04 -12.79
CA SER A 143 7.44 0.36 -13.39
C SER A 143 8.31 -0.84 -13.75
N VAL A 144 9.24 -0.63 -14.71
CA VAL A 144 10.26 -1.64 -15.07
C VAL A 144 11.10 -2.06 -13.87
N LYS A 145 11.46 -1.10 -13.00
CA LYS A 145 12.23 -1.37 -11.78
C LYS A 145 11.49 -2.29 -10.82
N ARG A 146 10.18 -2.07 -10.62
CA ARG A 146 9.35 -2.96 -9.79
C ARG A 146 9.20 -4.33 -10.40
N ARG A 147 9.01 -4.41 -11.72
CA ARG A 147 8.93 -5.68 -12.45
C ARG A 147 10.16 -6.55 -12.22
N LEU A 148 11.36 -5.98 -12.31
CA LEU A 148 12.62 -6.69 -12.08
C LEU A 148 12.80 -7.04 -10.59
N LYS A 149 12.52 -6.11 -9.68
CA LYS A 149 12.68 -6.34 -8.24
C LYS A 149 11.76 -7.43 -7.70
N THR A 150 10.54 -7.56 -8.22
CA THR A 150 9.50 -8.47 -7.71
C THR A 150 9.45 -9.78 -8.50
N GLU A 151 10.47 -10.13 -9.26
CA GLU A 151 10.49 -11.37 -10.03
C GLU A 151 10.21 -12.58 -9.13
N GLY A 152 9.26 -13.42 -9.54
CA GLY A 152 8.81 -14.59 -8.77
C GLY A 152 7.85 -14.31 -7.62
N SER A 153 7.40 -13.07 -7.40
CA SER A 153 6.45 -12.62 -6.35
C SER A 153 6.93 -12.83 -4.90
N ILE A 154 7.87 -13.72 -4.62
CA ILE A 154 8.49 -13.95 -3.31
C ILE A 154 10.01 -13.91 -3.49
N TRP A 155 10.67 -13.00 -2.81
CA TRP A 155 12.14 -12.84 -2.87
C TRP A 155 12.72 -12.51 -1.50
N ARG A 156 14.01 -12.78 -1.33
CA ARG A 156 14.74 -12.45 -0.10
C ARG A 156 15.57 -11.19 -0.31
N GLU A 157 15.42 -10.26 0.58
CA GLU A 157 16.29 -9.08 0.65
C GLU A 157 16.88 -9.00 2.05
N LYS A 158 18.22 -9.10 2.14
CA LYS A 158 18.91 -9.28 3.42
C LYS A 158 18.38 -10.53 4.16
N LYS A 159 17.87 -10.38 5.38
CA LYS A 159 17.31 -11.48 6.18
C LYS A 159 15.78 -11.55 6.14
N MET A 160 15.11 -10.66 5.39
CA MET A 160 13.66 -10.57 5.28
C MET A 160 13.17 -11.22 3.99
N LEU A 161 12.15 -12.05 4.06
CA LEU A 161 11.34 -12.40 2.91
C LEU A 161 10.42 -11.25 2.55
N ASN A 162 10.27 -10.99 1.26
CA ASN A 162 9.31 -10.05 0.72
C ASN A 162 8.34 -10.82 -0.16
N CYS A 163 7.07 -10.48 -0.10
CA CYS A 163 6.03 -11.06 -0.91
C CYS A 163 5.16 -9.98 -1.53
N ALA A 164 5.01 -10.01 -2.85
CA ALA A 164 4.10 -9.16 -3.62
C ALA A 164 3.01 -10.05 -4.26
N PRO A 165 1.93 -10.40 -3.54
CA PRO A 165 0.95 -11.37 -4.01
C PRO A 165 0.23 -10.93 -5.28
N ILE A 166 0.04 -9.62 -5.43
CA ILE A 166 -0.67 -9.00 -6.57
C ILE A 166 0.28 -8.46 -7.65
N ARG A 167 1.52 -8.96 -7.69
CA ARG A 167 2.56 -8.51 -8.62
C ARG A 167 2.08 -8.42 -10.07
N ASP A 168 1.35 -9.42 -10.52
CA ASP A 168 0.92 -9.56 -11.91
C ASP A 168 -0.48 -9.00 -12.17
N TRP A 169 -1.09 -8.37 -11.16
CA TRP A 169 -2.39 -7.72 -11.33
C TRP A 169 -2.27 -6.43 -12.12
N SER A 170 -3.22 -6.23 -13.03
CA SER A 170 -3.47 -4.95 -13.67
C SER A 170 -4.21 -3.99 -12.74
N TRP A 171 -4.28 -2.70 -13.12
CA TRP A 171 -5.12 -1.73 -12.42
C TRP A 171 -6.60 -2.15 -12.39
N ARG A 172 -7.06 -2.89 -13.44
CA ARG A 172 -8.42 -3.42 -13.51
C ARG A 172 -8.66 -4.48 -12.44
N ASP A 173 -7.71 -5.39 -12.27
CA ASP A 173 -7.80 -6.46 -11.27
C ASP A 173 -7.90 -5.91 -9.86
N VAL A 174 -7.10 -4.88 -9.55
CA VAL A 174 -7.13 -4.20 -8.24
C VAL A 174 -8.51 -3.61 -7.97
N TRP A 175 -9.04 -2.81 -8.88
CA TRP A 175 -10.34 -2.18 -8.68
C TRP A 175 -11.51 -3.17 -8.75
N ALA A 176 -11.42 -4.19 -9.63
CA ALA A 176 -12.39 -5.27 -9.70
C ALA A 176 -12.47 -6.01 -8.36
N TYR A 177 -11.32 -6.34 -7.78
CA TYR A 177 -11.24 -7.00 -6.48
C TYR A 177 -11.85 -6.13 -5.36
N ILE A 178 -11.48 -4.84 -5.29
CA ILE A 178 -12.03 -3.90 -4.31
C ILE A 178 -13.56 -3.86 -4.39
N PHE A 179 -14.11 -3.72 -5.60
CA PHE A 179 -15.56 -3.60 -5.77
C PHE A 179 -16.30 -4.93 -5.59
N ALA A 180 -15.71 -6.05 -5.98
CA ALA A 180 -16.31 -7.38 -5.80
C ALA A 180 -16.39 -7.80 -4.33
N HIS A 181 -15.40 -7.39 -3.53
CA HIS A 181 -15.35 -7.69 -2.09
C HIS A 181 -15.86 -6.53 -1.21
N ASP A 182 -16.40 -5.48 -1.82
CA ASP A 182 -16.92 -4.29 -1.13
C ASP A 182 -15.92 -3.65 -0.15
N LEU A 183 -14.62 -3.69 -0.52
CA LEU A 183 -13.56 -3.18 0.32
C LEU A 183 -13.57 -1.64 0.37
N PRO A 184 -13.26 -1.06 1.52
CA PRO A 184 -13.09 0.38 1.63
C PRO A 184 -11.85 0.84 0.86
N TYR A 185 -11.89 2.07 0.36
CA TYR A 185 -10.78 2.74 -0.32
C TYR A 185 -10.82 4.24 -0.03
N ALA A 186 -9.67 4.90 -0.05
CA ALA A 186 -9.56 6.30 0.29
C ALA A 186 -10.44 7.21 -0.59
N SER A 187 -11.16 8.15 0.04
CA SER A 187 -12.09 9.07 -0.62
C SER A 187 -11.42 9.93 -1.70
N VAL A 188 -10.13 10.17 -1.58
CA VAL A 188 -9.32 10.89 -2.58
C VAL A 188 -9.40 10.27 -3.97
N TYR A 189 -9.60 8.96 -4.09
CA TYR A 189 -9.76 8.30 -5.37
C TYR A 189 -11.04 8.73 -6.10
N ASP A 190 -12.12 9.00 -5.37
CA ASP A 190 -13.36 9.52 -5.96
C ASP A 190 -13.20 10.93 -6.51
N LEU A 191 -12.39 11.77 -5.85
CA LEU A 191 -12.11 13.13 -6.27
C LEU A 191 -11.32 13.19 -7.58
N TYR A 192 -10.36 12.26 -7.75
CA TYR A 192 -9.40 12.34 -8.85
C TYR A 192 -9.71 11.43 -10.02
N ALA A 193 -10.48 10.37 -9.85
CA ALA A 193 -10.88 9.49 -10.95
C ALA A 193 -11.51 10.22 -12.15
N PRO A 194 -12.38 11.25 -11.96
CA PRO A 194 -12.92 12.03 -13.07
C PRO A 194 -11.88 12.85 -13.85
N VAL A 195 -10.78 13.20 -13.20
CA VAL A 195 -9.76 14.10 -13.75
C VAL A 195 -8.69 13.35 -14.54
N VAL A 196 -8.17 12.26 -13.99
CA VAL A 196 -7.02 11.53 -14.57
C VAL A 196 -7.39 10.16 -15.12
N GLY A 197 -8.61 9.73 -14.90
CA GLY A 197 -9.04 8.37 -15.23
C GLY A 197 -8.64 7.35 -14.16
N ILE A 198 -9.50 6.37 -13.95
CA ILE A 198 -9.34 5.33 -12.92
C ILE A 198 -8.06 4.51 -13.08
N GLN A 199 -7.60 4.32 -14.32
CA GLN A 199 -6.39 3.57 -14.66
C GLN A 199 -5.11 4.23 -14.14
N ASN A 200 -5.13 5.54 -13.94
CA ASN A 200 -3.97 6.33 -13.52
C ASN A 200 -3.96 6.64 -12.03
N LEU A 201 -5.00 6.20 -11.30
CA LEU A 201 -5.10 6.45 -9.86
C LEU A 201 -4.04 5.67 -9.09
N ARG A 202 -3.26 6.38 -8.29
CA ARG A 202 -2.18 5.80 -7.52
C ARG A 202 -1.90 6.64 -6.28
N LEU A 203 -1.87 6.03 -5.10
CA LEU A 203 -1.28 6.61 -3.89
C LEU A 203 0.20 6.24 -3.86
N THR A 204 1.06 7.24 -3.95
CA THR A 204 2.50 7.03 -3.89
C THR A 204 3.00 7.30 -2.49
N THR A 205 3.91 6.47 -2.04
CA THR A 205 4.65 6.72 -0.81
C THR A 205 5.95 7.44 -1.16
N PHE A 206 6.46 8.29 -0.26
CA PHE A 206 7.71 9.05 -0.44
C PHE A 206 8.95 8.21 -0.70
N PHE A 207 8.86 6.90 -0.53
CA PHE A 207 9.96 5.97 -0.76
C PHE A 207 10.05 5.47 -2.19
N ASP A 208 9.15 5.90 -3.05
CA ASP A 208 9.29 5.58 -4.45
C ASP A 208 10.40 6.44 -5.03
N PRO A 209 11.54 5.87 -5.44
CA PRO A 209 12.64 6.65 -6.02
C PRO A 209 12.26 7.37 -7.32
N GLU A 210 11.10 7.09 -7.88
CA GLU A 210 10.52 7.86 -8.98
C GLU A 210 10.11 9.27 -8.54
N PHE A 211 9.91 9.48 -7.23
CA PHE A 211 9.63 10.79 -6.64
C PHE A 211 10.84 11.72 -6.59
N ASP A 212 12.03 11.17 -6.48
CA ASP A 212 13.22 11.96 -6.19
C ASP A 212 13.61 12.93 -7.30
N LYS A 213 13.08 12.77 -8.51
CA LYS A 213 13.54 13.56 -9.66
C LYS A 213 12.59 14.63 -10.17
N PHE A 214 11.26 14.51 -10.07
CA PHE A 214 10.37 15.41 -10.84
C PHE A 214 9.00 15.72 -10.23
N GLY A 215 8.71 15.30 -9.02
CA GLY A 215 7.30 15.23 -8.64
C GLY A 215 6.59 14.39 -9.71
N SER A 216 6.37 13.13 -9.45
CA SER A 216 5.73 12.22 -10.42
C SER A 216 4.58 12.91 -11.13
N PRO A 217 4.44 12.80 -12.46
CA PRO A 217 3.25 13.25 -13.18
C PRO A 217 1.98 12.50 -12.74
N ASN A 218 2.11 11.50 -11.87
CA ASN A 218 1.03 10.79 -11.25
C ASN A 218 0.34 11.67 -10.20
N LEU A 219 -0.94 11.54 -10.10
CA LEU A 219 -1.84 12.40 -9.35
C LEU A 219 -1.51 12.51 -7.88
N ASP A 220 -0.93 11.49 -7.33
CA ASP A 220 -0.63 11.41 -5.91
C ASP A 220 0.51 12.37 -5.53
N GLY A 221 1.49 12.54 -6.42
CA GLY A 221 2.48 13.62 -6.31
C GLY A 221 1.80 15.00 -6.34
N ILE A 222 0.75 15.16 -7.15
CA ILE A 222 -0.04 16.40 -7.23
C ILE A 222 -0.91 16.58 -5.98
N LEU A 223 -1.51 15.52 -5.44
CA LEU A 223 -2.27 15.55 -4.20
C LEU A 223 -1.40 15.99 -3.03
N MET A 224 -0.29 15.32 -2.85
CA MET A 224 0.65 15.62 -1.80
C MET A 224 1.26 17.04 -1.98
N TRP A 225 1.51 17.43 -3.23
CA TRP A 225 2.03 18.74 -3.55
C TRP A 225 0.99 19.84 -3.35
N ARG A 226 -0.28 19.63 -3.70
CA ARG A 226 -1.38 20.57 -3.43
C ARG A 226 -1.67 20.73 -1.94
N HIS A 227 -1.66 19.65 -1.17
CA HIS A 227 -1.84 19.70 0.28
C HIS A 227 -0.67 20.36 1.02
N ARG A 228 0.51 20.48 0.39
CA ARG A 228 1.60 21.31 0.93
C ARG A 228 1.26 22.79 1.04
N HIS A 229 0.36 23.28 0.21
CA HIS A 229 -0.06 24.66 0.20
C HIS A 229 -1.33 24.94 1.02
N LEU A 230 -1.96 23.92 1.51
CA LEU A 230 -3.14 23.98 2.37
C LEU A 230 -2.75 23.79 3.84
N ASP A 231 -1.68 24.42 4.27
CA ASP A 231 -1.31 24.39 5.67
C ASP A 231 -2.32 25.18 6.50
N PRO A 232 -2.96 24.55 7.50
CA PRO A 232 -3.91 25.25 8.36
C PRO A 232 -3.26 26.27 9.30
N GLY A 233 -1.97 26.54 9.15
CA GLY A 233 -1.19 27.47 9.99
C GLY A 233 -0.60 28.69 9.30
N ASP A 234 -0.93 28.95 8.02
CA ASP A 234 -0.59 30.22 7.33
C ASP A 234 -1.78 31.17 7.26
#